data_90e46847aec9f76162b2c5f35ec9fd50
#
_entry.id   90e46847aec9f76162b2c5f35ec9fd50
#
_cell.length_a   1.000
_cell.length_b   1.000
_cell.length_c   1.000
_cell.angle_alpha   90.00
_cell.angle_beta   90.00
_cell.angle_gamma   90.00
#
_symmetry.space_group_name_H-M   'P 1'
#
loop_
_entity.id
_entity.type
_entity.pdbx_description
1 polymer ?
#
loop_
_entity_poly.entity_id
_entity_poly.type
_entity_poly.pdbx_seq_one_letter_code
_entity_poly.pdbx_strand_id
1 'polypeptide(L)'
;SGDWSSDVCSSDLVYVHCPLITDENHKKLSKRCGHSSYEDLLDQGFVSEAIVNYVALLGWCPTDNQEIFSLEDLVKAFDYRHMSKSPAVFDIVKLRWMNGEYLKAMDFEKYFDLAKPYIEEVITGDYDLRKIAALVKTRIEILPDIKDQIDFFQAVPEYDTAMYCHKKMKTNEENSLELLKSVLPVLEAQEDFSNDALFETLKAFAGEIEKKVGYVMWPIRTAISGKQNTPGGATEIMDVLGKEESIARIKKAIEKLETR
;
A
#
# COMPACT_ATOMS: atom_id res chain seq x y z
N SER A 1 21.46 28.22 60.87
CA SER A 1 21.64 26.88 60.30
C SER A 1 20.24 26.29 60.07
N GLY A 2 19.73 26.52 58.93
CA GLY A 2 18.47 25.92 58.48
C GLY A 2 18.76 24.55 57.92
N ASP A 3 18.23 23.57 58.60
CA ASP A 3 18.23 22.17 58.15
C ASP A 3 17.25 22.07 56.98
N TRP A 4 17.77 22.03 55.77
CA TRP A 4 17.01 21.67 54.60
C TRP A 4 16.95 20.15 54.57
N SER A 5 16.04 19.57 55.36
CA SER A 5 15.76 18.17 55.25
C SER A 5 15.16 17.92 53.88
N SER A 6 15.89 17.18 53.09
CA SER A 6 15.55 16.72 51.76
C SER A 6 14.51 15.60 51.75
N ASP A 7 13.52 15.67 52.64
CA ASP A 7 12.44 14.68 52.76
C ASP A 7 11.21 14.99 51.93
N VAL A 8 11.36 15.85 50.91
CA VAL A 8 10.26 16.15 49.99
C VAL A 8 10.35 15.20 48.81
N CYS A 9 9.48 14.20 48.79
CA CYS A 9 8.99 13.45 47.63
C CYS A 9 9.86 12.35 46.99
N SER A 10 10.74 11.66 47.70
CA SER A 10 11.36 10.46 47.13
C SER A 10 10.45 9.22 47.13
N SER A 11 9.36 9.26 47.94
CA SER A 11 8.40 8.15 48.06
C SER A 11 7.32 8.12 46.93
N ASP A 12 7.14 9.24 46.23
CA ASP A 12 6.07 9.40 45.23
C ASP A 12 6.58 9.23 43.81
N LEU A 13 7.88 9.08 43.58
CA LEU A 13 8.49 8.88 42.28
C LEU A 13 8.63 7.39 41.94
N VAL A 14 8.19 7.02 40.77
CA VAL A 14 8.40 5.68 40.19
C VAL A 14 9.53 5.77 39.18
N TYR A 15 10.58 5.00 39.40
CA TYR A 15 11.71 4.91 38.48
C TYR A 15 11.53 3.68 37.58
N VAL A 16 11.55 3.92 36.26
CA VAL A 16 11.43 2.85 35.26
C VAL A 16 12.68 2.89 34.36
N HIS A 17 13.38 1.75 34.30
CA HIS A 17 14.49 1.54 33.38
C HIS A 17 13.99 0.78 32.17
N CYS A 18 13.88 1.49 31.02
CA CYS A 18 13.52 0.86 29.77
C CYS A 18 14.62 -0.08 29.27
N PRO A 19 14.27 -1.19 28.62
CA PRO A 19 15.23 -2.09 28.00
C PRO A 19 15.99 -1.40 26.87
N LEU A 20 17.18 -1.90 26.57
CA LEU A 20 17.94 -1.44 25.41
C LEU A 20 17.25 -1.90 24.12
N ILE A 21 17.14 -0.99 23.14
CA ILE A 21 16.70 -1.35 21.79
C ILE A 21 17.93 -1.70 20.96
N THR A 22 17.90 -2.86 20.31
CA THR A 22 18.99 -3.41 19.50
C THR A 22 18.54 -3.67 18.07
N ASP A 23 19.50 -3.84 17.16
CA ASP A 23 19.27 -4.38 15.84
C ASP A 23 19.11 -5.93 15.89
N GLU A 24 18.89 -6.55 14.73
CA GLU A 24 18.75 -8.01 14.58
C GLU A 24 19.99 -8.78 15.05
N ASN A 25 21.19 -8.13 15.07
CA ASN A 25 22.45 -8.69 15.54
C ASN A 25 22.71 -8.43 17.04
N HIS A 26 21.68 -8.00 17.78
CA HIS A 26 21.75 -7.63 19.19
C HIS A 26 22.74 -6.48 19.50
N LYS A 27 23.09 -5.67 18.50
CA LYS A 27 23.90 -4.47 18.69
C LYS A 27 22.99 -3.28 18.94
N LYS A 28 23.44 -2.36 19.79
CA LYS A 28 22.73 -1.11 20.06
C LYS A 28 22.43 -0.39 18.76
N LEU A 29 21.14 0.01 18.54
CA LEU A 29 20.77 0.86 17.42
C LEU A 29 21.63 2.11 17.38
N SER A 30 22.16 2.42 16.21
CA SER A 30 23.01 3.59 15.99
C SER A 30 22.37 4.51 14.96
N LYS A 31 22.69 5.82 15.04
CA LYS A 31 22.21 6.82 14.07
C LYS A 31 22.59 6.51 12.61
N ARG A 32 23.52 5.60 12.37
CA ARG A 32 23.93 5.18 11.02
C ARG A 32 22.96 4.16 10.38
N CYS A 33 22.05 3.58 11.16
CA CYS A 33 21.09 2.59 10.67
C CYS A 33 19.85 3.22 10.01
N GLY A 34 19.70 4.56 10.01
CA GLY A 34 18.60 5.25 9.36
C GLY A 34 17.21 5.14 10.02
N HIS A 35 17.12 4.44 11.18
CA HIS A 35 15.87 4.21 11.92
C HIS A 35 16.02 4.55 13.40
N SER A 36 16.85 5.53 13.72
CA SER A 36 17.29 5.75 15.10
C SER A 36 16.54 6.88 15.81
N SER A 37 15.79 7.69 15.09
CA SER A 37 14.97 8.75 15.66
C SER A 37 13.53 8.69 15.13
N TYR A 38 12.65 9.36 15.86
CA TYR A 38 11.25 9.52 15.46
C TYR A 38 11.14 10.29 14.14
N GLU A 39 11.95 11.33 13.97
CA GLU A 39 12.00 12.16 12.77
C GLU A 39 12.45 11.36 11.54
N ASP A 40 13.48 10.51 11.69
CA ASP A 40 13.95 9.63 10.60
C ASP A 40 12.83 8.70 10.11
N LEU A 41 11.96 8.23 11.00
CA LEU A 41 10.82 7.38 10.62
C LEU A 41 9.70 8.18 9.94
N LEU A 42 9.42 9.39 10.41
CA LEU A 42 8.46 10.28 9.73
C LEU A 42 8.92 10.60 8.31
N ASP A 43 10.20 10.93 8.13
CA ASP A 43 10.79 11.23 6.81
C ASP A 43 10.74 10.03 5.86
N GLN A 44 10.74 8.81 6.41
CA GLN A 44 10.53 7.57 5.65
C GLN A 44 9.06 7.28 5.34
N GLY A 45 8.13 8.12 5.76
CA GLY A 45 6.70 7.99 5.45
C GLY A 45 5.90 7.11 6.40
N PHE A 46 6.41 6.86 7.61
CA PHE A 46 5.63 6.27 8.69
C PHE A 46 4.72 7.32 9.33
N VAL A 47 3.54 6.91 9.80
CA VAL A 47 2.64 7.80 10.53
C VAL A 47 2.91 7.76 12.03
N SER A 48 2.73 8.90 12.71
CA SER A 48 3.03 9.06 14.14
C SER A 48 2.37 8.00 15.00
N GLU A 49 1.10 7.70 14.74
CA GLU A 49 0.32 6.75 15.52
C GLU A 49 0.92 5.33 15.46
N ALA A 50 1.40 4.91 14.29
CA ALA A 50 2.06 3.62 14.10
C ALA A 50 3.39 3.56 14.85
N ILE A 51 4.20 4.63 14.76
CA ILE A 51 5.48 4.71 15.45
C ILE A 51 5.29 4.62 16.97
N VAL A 52 4.36 5.40 17.53
CA VAL A 52 4.08 5.42 18.98
C VAL A 52 3.61 4.04 19.45
N ASN A 53 2.68 3.42 18.75
CA ASN A 53 2.20 2.08 19.08
C ASN A 53 3.33 1.04 19.02
N TYR A 54 4.13 1.07 17.95
CA TYR A 54 5.24 0.14 17.79
C TYR A 54 6.28 0.29 18.91
N VAL A 55 6.67 1.52 19.24
CA VAL A 55 7.64 1.81 20.30
C VAL A 55 7.11 1.33 21.66
N ALA A 56 5.83 1.51 21.94
CA ALA A 56 5.22 0.98 23.16
C ALA A 56 5.40 -0.55 23.26
N LEU A 57 5.15 -1.28 22.18
CA LEU A 57 5.28 -2.75 22.14
C LEU A 57 6.74 -3.26 22.19
N LEU A 58 7.74 -2.41 21.93
CA LEU A 58 9.13 -2.83 22.05
C LEU A 58 9.56 -3.18 23.48
N GLY A 59 8.89 -2.60 24.46
CA GLY A 59 9.26 -2.83 25.86
C GLY A 59 8.08 -3.25 26.75
N TRP A 60 6.89 -3.34 26.21
CA TRP A 60 5.67 -3.66 26.94
C TRP A 60 4.86 -4.73 26.21
N CYS A 61 4.21 -5.61 26.97
CA CYS A 61 3.35 -6.66 26.43
C CYS A 61 1.93 -6.47 26.97
N PRO A 62 0.93 -6.26 26.10
CA PRO A 62 -0.48 -6.22 26.52
C PRO A 62 -0.95 -7.61 27.01
N THR A 63 -1.96 -7.61 27.85
CA THR A 63 -2.47 -8.85 28.46
C THR A 63 -3.26 -9.74 27.49
N ASP A 64 -3.78 -9.16 26.42
CA ASP A 64 -4.68 -9.80 25.45
C ASP A 64 -4.05 -10.05 24.06
N ASN A 65 -2.73 -9.86 23.94
CA ASN A 65 -1.98 -9.98 22.68
C ASN A 65 -2.47 -9.02 21.57
N GLN A 66 -3.19 -7.96 21.89
CA GLN A 66 -3.55 -6.92 20.92
C GLN A 66 -2.29 -6.19 20.47
N GLU A 67 -2.14 -5.95 19.17
CA GLU A 67 -0.96 -5.27 18.60
C GLU A 67 -1.28 -3.88 18.04
N ILE A 68 -2.51 -3.62 17.63
CA ILE A 68 -2.93 -2.33 17.06
C ILE A 68 -3.85 -1.63 18.05
N PHE A 69 -3.46 -0.43 18.47
CA PHE A 69 -4.19 0.39 19.44
C PHE A 69 -4.48 1.77 18.88
N SER A 70 -5.64 2.36 19.16
CA SER A 70 -5.74 3.82 19.12
C SER A 70 -4.87 4.42 20.22
N LEU A 71 -4.46 5.68 20.09
CA LEU A 71 -3.69 6.34 21.15
C LEU A 71 -4.44 6.34 22.49
N GLU A 72 -5.77 6.53 22.44
CA GLU A 72 -6.61 6.52 23.63
C GLU A 72 -6.65 5.13 24.30
N ASP A 73 -6.76 4.06 23.51
CA ASP A 73 -6.76 2.71 24.02
C ASP A 73 -5.38 2.28 24.51
N LEU A 74 -4.32 2.73 23.83
CA LEU A 74 -2.95 2.51 24.27
C LEU A 74 -2.69 3.13 25.64
N VAL A 75 -3.15 4.38 25.87
CA VAL A 75 -3.05 5.06 27.18
C VAL A 75 -3.81 4.32 28.27
N LYS A 76 -5.00 3.75 27.96
CA LYS A 76 -5.78 2.97 28.92
C LYS A 76 -5.16 1.61 29.25
N ALA A 77 -4.58 0.96 28.24
CA ALA A 77 -4.03 -0.39 28.34
C ALA A 77 -2.62 -0.41 28.92
N PHE A 78 -1.83 0.65 28.68
CA PHE A 78 -0.43 0.71 29.05
C PHE A 78 -0.22 0.67 30.58
N ASP A 79 0.51 -0.34 31.03
CA ASP A 79 0.91 -0.50 32.45
C ASP A 79 2.41 -0.74 32.50
N TYR A 80 3.15 0.22 33.06
CA TYR A 80 4.61 0.14 33.20
C TYR A 80 5.07 -1.09 34.01
N ARG A 81 4.21 -1.69 34.84
CA ARG A 81 4.51 -2.92 35.61
C ARG A 81 4.67 -4.16 34.71
N HIS A 82 4.11 -4.11 33.51
CA HIS A 82 4.23 -5.17 32.49
C HIS A 82 5.36 -4.91 31.49
N MET A 83 6.27 -4.00 31.81
CA MET A 83 7.44 -3.77 30.96
C MET A 83 8.44 -4.92 31.01
N SER A 84 8.95 -5.32 29.85
CA SER A 84 9.99 -6.32 29.73
C SER A 84 11.31 -5.81 30.29
N LYS A 85 12.09 -6.73 30.90
CA LYS A 85 13.48 -6.45 31.33
C LYS A 85 14.50 -6.84 30.26
N SER A 86 14.09 -7.59 29.26
CA SER A 86 14.97 -8.06 28.17
C SER A 86 15.13 -6.98 27.11
N PRO A 87 16.29 -6.90 26.43
CA PRO A 87 16.46 -6.04 25.27
C PRO A 87 15.40 -6.32 24.20
N ALA A 88 14.90 -5.27 23.58
CA ALA A 88 13.96 -5.36 22.47
C ALA A 88 14.70 -5.26 21.14
N VAL A 89 14.34 -6.09 20.18
CA VAL A 89 14.90 -6.03 18.83
C VAL A 89 13.99 -5.14 17.96
N PHE A 90 14.58 -4.15 17.31
CA PHE A 90 13.88 -3.31 16.37
C PHE A 90 13.66 -4.08 15.06
N ASP A 91 12.41 -4.31 14.72
CA ASP A 91 11.97 -5.01 13.51
C ASP A 91 11.23 -4.03 12.58
N ILE A 92 11.93 -3.61 11.53
CA ILE A 92 11.37 -2.68 10.54
C ILE A 92 10.23 -3.32 9.73
N VAL A 93 10.26 -4.63 9.51
CA VAL A 93 9.20 -5.33 8.77
C VAL A 93 7.89 -5.30 9.57
N LYS A 94 7.98 -5.54 10.90
CA LYS A 94 6.82 -5.41 11.79
C LYS A 94 6.30 -3.98 11.83
N LEU A 95 7.17 -2.97 11.91
CA LEU A 95 6.76 -1.57 11.90
C LEU A 95 6.07 -1.20 10.58
N ARG A 96 6.60 -1.64 9.42
CA ARG A 96 5.96 -1.42 8.12
C ARG A 96 4.57 -2.03 8.06
N TRP A 97 4.42 -3.29 8.47
CA TRP A 97 3.12 -3.95 8.55
C TRP A 97 2.13 -3.17 9.42
N MET A 98 2.55 -2.79 10.64
CA MET A 98 1.71 -1.98 11.54
C MET A 98 1.29 -0.67 10.89
N ASN A 99 2.22 0.03 10.28
CA ASN A 99 1.95 1.29 9.59
C ASN A 99 0.92 1.11 8.46
N GLY A 100 1.03 0.03 7.69
CA GLY A 100 0.03 -0.33 6.68
C GLY A 100 -1.37 -0.51 7.26
N GLU A 101 -1.51 -1.13 8.45
CA GLU A 101 -2.79 -1.28 9.13
C GLU A 101 -3.37 0.09 9.57
N TYR A 102 -2.53 1.01 10.06
CA TYR A 102 -2.96 2.38 10.37
C TYR A 102 -3.40 3.15 9.12
N LEU A 103 -2.66 3.06 8.01
CA LEU A 103 -3.04 3.69 6.74
C LEU A 103 -4.38 3.15 6.21
N LYS A 104 -4.60 1.84 6.29
CA LYS A 104 -5.87 1.20 5.90
C LYS A 104 -7.06 1.68 6.74
N ALA A 105 -6.87 1.82 8.06
CA ALA A 105 -7.91 2.24 8.98
C ALA A 105 -8.15 3.76 9.00
N MET A 106 -7.19 4.54 8.50
CA MET A 106 -7.26 6.01 8.52
C MET A 106 -8.44 6.52 7.72
N ASP A 107 -9.08 7.60 8.20
CA ASP A 107 -10.06 8.36 7.43
C ASP A 107 -9.50 8.74 6.05
N PHE A 108 -10.35 8.68 5.02
CA PHE A 108 -9.88 8.86 3.65
C PHE A 108 -9.36 10.27 3.39
N GLU A 109 -9.97 11.31 3.94
CA GLU A 109 -9.51 12.69 3.74
C GLU A 109 -8.14 12.90 4.37
N LYS A 110 -7.95 12.44 5.61
CA LYS A 110 -6.65 12.48 6.29
C LYS A 110 -5.58 11.71 5.53
N TYR A 111 -5.94 10.51 5.04
CA TYR A 111 -5.04 9.71 4.22
C TYR A 111 -4.68 10.40 2.91
N PHE A 112 -5.69 10.98 2.21
CA PHE A 112 -5.48 11.65 0.94
C PHE A 112 -4.54 12.86 1.07
N ASP A 113 -4.69 13.65 2.12
CA ASP A 113 -3.79 14.79 2.39
C ASP A 113 -2.33 14.34 2.55
N LEU A 114 -2.10 13.19 3.18
CA LEU A 114 -0.75 12.60 3.33
C LEU A 114 -0.23 11.98 2.03
N ALA A 115 -1.10 11.33 1.26
CA ALA A 115 -0.75 10.61 0.03
C ALA A 115 -0.54 11.53 -1.17
N LYS A 116 -1.28 12.65 -1.23
CA LYS A 116 -1.31 13.58 -2.37
C LYS A 116 0.08 14.04 -2.83
N PRO A 117 1.00 14.50 -1.96
CA PRO A 117 2.33 14.91 -2.42
C PRO A 117 3.09 13.79 -3.14
N TYR A 118 2.98 12.55 -2.68
CA TYR A 118 3.65 11.39 -3.29
C TYR A 118 3.03 11.02 -4.64
N ILE A 119 1.73 11.22 -4.81
CA ILE A 119 1.03 11.00 -6.07
C ILE A 119 1.44 12.07 -7.09
N GLU A 120 1.44 13.35 -6.70
CA GLU A 120 1.79 14.49 -7.54
C GLU A 120 3.25 14.47 -8.01
N GLU A 121 4.16 13.80 -7.30
CA GLU A 121 5.54 13.61 -7.76
C GLU A 121 5.63 12.69 -8.99
N VAL A 122 4.67 11.77 -9.19
CA VAL A 122 4.67 10.78 -10.27
C VAL A 122 3.68 11.15 -11.36
N ILE A 123 2.48 11.59 -10.96
CA ILE A 123 1.36 11.84 -11.85
C ILE A 123 1.34 13.32 -12.25
N THR A 124 1.59 13.59 -13.52
CA THR A 124 1.55 14.95 -14.10
C THR A 124 0.37 15.16 -15.05
N GLY A 125 -0.35 14.07 -15.40
CA GLY A 125 -1.56 14.11 -16.22
C GLY A 125 -2.80 14.57 -15.45
N ASP A 126 -3.88 14.86 -16.18
CA ASP A 126 -5.17 15.25 -15.63
C ASP A 126 -5.96 13.98 -15.21
N TYR A 127 -5.56 13.38 -14.09
CA TYR A 127 -6.20 12.21 -13.50
C TYR A 127 -6.89 12.56 -12.19
N ASP A 128 -7.94 11.82 -11.84
CA ASP A 128 -8.54 11.90 -10.52
C ASP A 128 -7.61 11.29 -9.45
N LEU A 129 -6.83 12.15 -8.78
CA LEU A 129 -5.86 11.74 -7.76
C LEU A 129 -6.54 11.05 -6.57
N ARG A 130 -7.82 11.32 -6.30
CA ARG A 130 -8.58 10.67 -5.22
C ARG A 130 -8.87 9.21 -5.55
N LYS A 131 -9.22 8.91 -6.81
CA LYS A 131 -9.37 7.53 -7.28
C LYS A 131 -8.05 6.76 -7.18
N ILE A 132 -6.95 7.37 -7.62
CA ILE A 132 -5.61 6.78 -7.49
C ILE A 132 -5.28 6.50 -6.02
N ALA A 133 -5.47 7.48 -5.13
CA ALA A 133 -5.22 7.33 -3.71
C ALA A 133 -6.06 6.20 -3.09
N ALA A 134 -7.33 6.09 -3.48
CA ALA A 134 -8.22 5.02 -3.00
C ALA A 134 -7.72 3.62 -3.41
N LEU A 135 -7.24 3.46 -4.64
CA LEU A 135 -6.72 2.18 -5.13
C LEU A 135 -5.50 1.70 -4.33
N VAL A 136 -4.58 2.61 -3.99
CA VAL A 136 -3.32 2.23 -3.34
C VAL A 136 -3.41 2.15 -1.81
N LYS A 137 -4.42 2.75 -1.19
CA LYS A 137 -4.58 2.85 0.27
C LYS A 137 -4.38 1.52 1.01
N THR A 138 -4.87 0.42 0.45
CA THR A 138 -4.78 -0.92 1.06
C THR A 138 -3.57 -1.72 0.60
N ARG A 139 -2.71 -1.15 -0.25
CA ARG A 139 -1.60 -1.85 -0.92
C ARG A 139 -0.23 -1.38 -0.51
N ILE A 140 -0.17 -0.33 0.29
CA ILE A 140 1.07 0.28 0.76
C ILE A 140 1.26 0.05 2.25
N GLU A 141 2.49 0.01 2.67
CA GLU A 141 2.90 -0.07 4.07
C GLU A 141 3.46 1.27 4.57
N ILE A 142 4.10 2.05 3.69
CA ILE A 142 4.56 3.42 3.96
C ILE A 142 4.17 4.32 2.78
N LEU A 143 4.08 5.63 3.01
CA LEU A 143 3.65 6.57 1.98
C LEU A 143 4.51 6.58 0.69
N PRO A 144 5.86 6.47 0.75
CA PRO A 144 6.68 6.38 -0.46
C PRO A 144 6.36 5.19 -1.37
N ASP A 145 5.79 4.09 -0.84
CA ASP A 145 5.41 2.91 -1.65
C ASP A 145 4.38 3.27 -2.73
N ILE A 146 3.66 4.39 -2.55
CA ILE A 146 2.67 4.89 -3.52
C ILE A 146 3.32 5.03 -4.91
N LYS A 147 4.53 5.59 -4.99
CA LYS A 147 5.20 5.92 -6.25
C LYS A 147 5.35 4.70 -7.16
N ASP A 148 5.81 3.58 -6.60
CA ASP A 148 6.02 2.32 -7.34
C ASP A 148 4.71 1.63 -7.74
N GLN A 149 3.63 1.93 -7.02
CA GLN A 149 2.31 1.37 -7.30
C GLN A 149 1.56 2.09 -8.42
N ILE A 150 1.90 3.36 -8.71
CA ILE A 150 1.13 4.23 -9.62
C ILE A 150 1.89 4.70 -10.86
N ASP A 151 3.18 4.43 -10.99
CA ASP A 151 4.04 4.89 -12.09
C ASP A 151 3.47 4.55 -13.47
N PHE A 152 2.81 3.39 -13.61
CA PHE A 152 2.19 2.95 -14.86
C PHE A 152 1.01 3.83 -15.31
N PHE A 153 0.37 4.60 -14.42
CA PHE A 153 -0.65 5.56 -14.85
C PHE A 153 -0.04 6.66 -15.71
N GLN A 154 1.17 7.11 -15.37
CA GLN A 154 1.89 8.12 -16.16
C GLN A 154 2.39 7.56 -17.50
N ALA A 155 2.97 6.37 -17.49
CA ALA A 155 3.42 5.69 -18.70
C ALA A 155 3.50 4.17 -18.47
N VAL A 156 3.04 3.39 -19.45
CA VAL A 156 3.19 1.93 -19.39
C VAL A 156 4.69 1.59 -19.47
N PRO A 157 5.26 0.89 -18.48
CA PRO A 157 6.66 0.49 -18.52
C PRO A 157 6.90 -0.53 -19.64
N GLU A 158 8.16 -0.71 -20.03
CA GLU A 158 8.52 -1.84 -20.88
C GLU A 158 8.29 -3.17 -20.15
N TYR A 159 7.61 -4.10 -20.80
CA TYR A 159 7.28 -5.41 -20.24
C TYR A 159 7.42 -6.51 -21.28
N ASP A 160 7.68 -7.73 -20.79
CA ASP A 160 7.73 -8.94 -21.61
C ASP A 160 6.31 -9.46 -21.90
N THR A 161 6.06 -9.86 -23.16
CA THR A 161 4.78 -10.45 -23.58
C THR A 161 4.46 -11.76 -22.85
N ALA A 162 5.46 -12.46 -22.33
CA ALA A 162 5.26 -13.60 -21.43
C ALA A 162 4.38 -13.28 -20.21
N MET A 163 4.22 -11.99 -19.84
CA MET A 163 3.33 -11.54 -18.78
C MET A 163 1.85 -11.82 -19.05
N TYR A 164 1.46 -11.99 -20.33
CA TYR A 164 0.11 -12.44 -20.70
C TYR A 164 -0.16 -13.89 -20.30
N CYS A 165 0.89 -14.70 -20.07
CA CYS A 165 0.75 -16.10 -19.71
C CYS A 165 0.38 -16.26 -18.23
N HIS A 166 -0.82 -16.78 -17.95
CA HIS A 166 -1.29 -17.01 -16.59
C HIS A 166 -2.04 -18.34 -16.43
N LYS A 167 -1.46 -19.28 -15.66
CA LYS A 167 -1.99 -20.65 -15.52
C LYS A 167 -3.44 -20.71 -15.00
N LYS A 168 -3.76 -19.95 -13.94
CA LYS A 168 -5.11 -19.94 -13.34
C LYS A 168 -6.15 -19.31 -14.26
N MET A 169 -5.78 -18.29 -15.01
CA MET A 169 -6.67 -17.58 -15.95
C MET A 169 -6.72 -18.29 -17.30
N LYS A 170 -5.84 -19.25 -17.55
CA LYS A 170 -5.70 -20.00 -18.82
C LYS A 170 -5.41 -19.09 -20.01
N THR A 171 -4.63 -18.06 -19.79
CA THR A 171 -4.19 -17.11 -20.82
C THR A 171 -2.76 -17.40 -21.27
N ASN A 172 -2.48 -17.10 -22.51
CA ASN A 172 -1.18 -17.05 -23.14
C ASN A 172 -1.15 -15.86 -24.11
N GLU A 173 -0.06 -15.64 -24.79
CA GLU A 173 0.12 -14.50 -25.69
C GLU A 173 -0.84 -14.55 -26.88
N GLU A 174 -1.04 -15.73 -27.50
CA GLU A 174 -1.90 -15.93 -28.67
C GLU A 174 -3.37 -15.65 -28.33
N ASN A 175 -3.92 -16.34 -27.31
CA ASN A 175 -5.32 -16.15 -26.93
C ASN A 175 -5.58 -14.78 -26.28
N SER A 176 -4.56 -14.13 -25.70
CA SER A 176 -4.66 -12.76 -25.22
C SER A 176 -4.73 -11.76 -26.37
N LEU A 177 -3.99 -11.97 -27.44
CA LEU A 177 -4.08 -11.16 -28.66
C LEU A 177 -5.49 -11.25 -29.28
N GLU A 178 -6.02 -12.47 -29.45
CA GLU A 178 -7.38 -12.68 -29.97
C GLU A 178 -8.43 -12.01 -29.08
N LEU A 179 -8.30 -12.17 -27.75
CA LEU A 179 -9.19 -11.54 -26.80
C LEU A 179 -9.15 -10.02 -26.88
N LEU A 180 -7.95 -9.40 -26.88
CA LEU A 180 -7.82 -7.94 -26.93
C LEU A 180 -8.43 -7.37 -28.21
N LYS A 181 -8.27 -8.07 -29.36
CA LYS A 181 -8.93 -7.70 -30.63
C LYS A 181 -10.46 -7.81 -30.54
N SER A 182 -10.99 -8.84 -29.90
CA SER A 182 -12.44 -9.06 -29.82
C SER A 182 -13.12 -8.14 -28.79
N VAL A 183 -12.45 -7.79 -27.69
CA VAL A 183 -13.01 -6.90 -26.66
C VAL A 183 -12.89 -5.41 -27.01
N LEU A 184 -11.94 -5.04 -27.88
CA LEU A 184 -11.70 -3.65 -28.25
C LEU A 184 -12.96 -2.94 -28.78
N PRO A 185 -13.73 -3.51 -29.76
CA PRO A 185 -14.97 -2.88 -30.23
C PRO A 185 -16.03 -2.72 -29.12
N VAL A 186 -16.08 -3.64 -28.16
CA VAL A 186 -17.01 -3.56 -27.01
C VAL A 186 -16.66 -2.36 -26.14
N LEU A 187 -15.36 -2.17 -25.83
CA LEU A 187 -14.90 -1.01 -25.07
C LEU A 187 -15.03 0.31 -25.83
N GLU A 188 -14.83 0.30 -27.15
CA GLU A 188 -15.05 1.48 -28.00
C GLU A 188 -16.52 1.92 -28.04
N ALA A 189 -17.46 0.98 -27.97
CA ALA A 189 -18.90 1.25 -27.91
C ALA A 189 -19.39 1.65 -26.50
N GLN A 190 -18.62 1.39 -25.45
CA GLN A 190 -18.98 1.70 -24.07
C GLN A 190 -19.00 3.20 -23.82
N GLU A 191 -20.13 3.76 -23.38
CA GLU A 191 -20.26 5.19 -23.05
C GLU A 191 -19.85 5.49 -21.61
N ASP A 192 -20.40 4.73 -20.65
CA ASP A 192 -20.08 4.85 -19.23
C ASP A 192 -18.80 4.05 -18.91
N PHE A 193 -17.71 4.76 -18.65
CA PHE A 193 -16.40 4.17 -18.34
C PHE A 193 -16.10 4.09 -16.84
N SER A 194 -17.15 4.12 -16.01
CA SER A 194 -17.03 3.85 -14.57
C SER A 194 -16.66 2.39 -14.29
N ASN A 195 -15.98 2.15 -13.17
CA ASN A 195 -15.56 0.79 -12.75
C ASN A 195 -16.71 -0.22 -12.81
N ASP A 196 -17.87 0.12 -12.28
CA ASP A 196 -19.01 -0.81 -12.16
C ASP A 196 -19.62 -1.11 -13.54
N ALA A 197 -19.78 -0.09 -14.40
CA ALA A 197 -20.27 -0.28 -15.75
C ALA A 197 -19.31 -1.12 -16.59
N LEU A 198 -18.03 -0.85 -16.52
CA LEU A 198 -16.99 -1.65 -17.19
C LEU A 198 -16.97 -3.10 -16.70
N PHE A 199 -17.11 -3.31 -15.39
CA PHE A 199 -17.12 -4.65 -14.81
C PHE A 199 -18.30 -5.48 -15.33
N GLU A 200 -19.53 -4.92 -15.33
CA GLU A 200 -20.71 -5.63 -15.83
C GLU A 200 -20.62 -5.90 -17.34
N THR A 201 -20.13 -4.95 -18.14
CA THR A 201 -19.90 -5.14 -19.57
C THR A 201 -18.89 -6.25 -19.85
N LEU A 202 -17.74 -6.25 -19.19
CA LEU A 202 -16.71 -7.28 -19.41
C LEU A 202 -17.11 -8.64 -18.83
N LYS A 203 -17.93 -8.67 -17.80
CA LYS A 203 -18.51 -9.90 -17.26
C LYS A 203 -19.53 -10.50 -18.24
N ALA A 204 -20.38 -9.68 -18.85
CA ALA A 204 -21.32 -10.11 -19.89
C ALA A 204 -20.55 -10.64 -21.11
N PHE A 205 -19.55 -9.92 -21.59
CA PHE A 205 -18.66 -10.35 -22.67
C PHE A 205 -17.98 -11.70 -22.36
N ALA A 206 -17.49 -11.89 -21.13
CA ALA A 206 -16.92 -13.17 -20.70
C ALA A 206 -17.94 -14.32 -20.80
N GLY A 207 -19.21 -14.05 -20.45
CA GLY A 207 -20.31 -15.00 -20.60
C GLY A 207 -20.60 -15.36 -22.07
N GLU A 208 -20.62 -14.38 -22.97
CA GLU A 208 -20.84 -14.57 -24.41
C GLU A 208 -19.77 -15.48 -25.05
N ILE A 209 -18.52 -15.31 -24.64
CA ILE A 209 -17.41 -16.13 -25.14
C ILE A 209 -17.21 -17.44 -24.35
N GLU A 210 -18.09 -17.75 -23.42
CA GLU A 210 -18.04 -18.92 -22.53
C GLU A 210 -16.72 -19.05 -21.75
N LYS A 211 -16.16 -17.93 -21.28
CA LYS A 211 -14.93 -17.87 -20.50
C LYS A 211 -15.19 -17.30 -19.10
N LYS A 212 -14.24 -17.55 -18.20
CA LYS A 212 -14.27 -16.94 -16.86
C LYS A 212 -13.88 -15.45 -16.96
N VAL A 213 -14.43 -14.63 -16.09
CA VAL A 213 -14.13 -13.19 -16.00
C VAL A 213 -12.61 -12.93 -15.93
N GLY A 214 -11.86 -13.71 -15.16
CA GLY A 214 -10.41 -13.57 -15.06
C GLY A 214 -9.66 -13.79 -16.38
N TYR A 215 -10.20 -14.60 -17.30
CA TYR A 215 -9.66 -14.79 -18.64
C TYR A 215 -9.71 -13.49 -19.45
N VAL A 216 -10.74 -12.69 -19.26
CA VAL A 216 -10.92 -11.40 -19.92
C VAL A 216 -10.11 -10.30 -19.22
N MET A 217 -10.19 -10.25 -17.90
CA MET A 217 -9.57 -9.17 -17.10
C MET A 217 -8.05 -9.20 -17.11
N TRP A 218 -7.42 -10.39 -17.15
CA TRP A 218 -5.96 -10.50 -17.08
C TRP A 218 -5.25 -9.85 -18.27
N PRO A 219 -5.59 -10.17 -19.53
CA PRO A 219 -4.98 -9.52 -20.70
C PRO A 219 -5.21 -8.01 -20.74
N ILE A 220 -6.42 -7.56 -20.43
CA ILE A 220 -6.75 -6.13 -20.39
C ILE A 220 -5.86 -5.43 -19.36
N ARG A 221 -5.79 -5.95 -18.13
CA ARG A 221 -4.97 -5.37 -17.06
C ARG A 221 -3.49 -5.31 -17.45
N THR A 222 -2.97 -6.38 -18.05
CA THR A 222 -1.59 -6.42 -18.54
C THR A 222 -1.36 -5.37 -19.62
N ALA A 223 -2.28 -5.24 -20.59
CA ALA A 223 -2.19 -4.28 -21.67
C ALA A 223 -2.15 -2.81 -21.18
N ILE A 224 -2.99 -2.47 -20.19
CA ILE A 224 -3.11 -1.08 -19.73
C ILE A 224 -2.09 -0.69 -18.66
N SER A 225 -1.48 -1.67 -17.97
CA SER A 225 -0.54 -1.39 -16.87
C SER A 225 0.90 -1.79 -17.16
N GLY A 226 1.14 -2.81 -17.99
CA GLY A 226 2.47 -3.39 -18.18
C GLY A 226 3.07 -3.98 -16.90
N LYS A 227 2.24 -4.28 -15.88
CA LYS A 227 2.70 -4.80 -14.58
C LYS A 227 2.02 -6.12 -14.23
N GLN A 228 2.79 -6.99 -13.59
CA GLN A 228 2.26 -8.26 -13.08
C GLN A 228 1.35 -8.06 -11.87
N ASN A 229 1.70 -7.12 -10.99
CA ASN A 229 0.92 -6.73 -9.83
C ASN A 229 0.51 -5.26 -9.94
N THR A 230 -0.75 -4.99 -9.68
CA THR A 230 -1.34 -3.64 -9.73
C THR A 230 -2.17 -3.39 -8.48
N PRO A 231 -2.33 -2.13 -8.05
CA PRO A 231 -3.15 -1.80 -6.88
C PRO A 231 -4.63 -2.10 -7.09
N GLY A 232 -5.11 -2.06 -8.33
CA GLY A 232 -6.50 -2.35 -8.70
C GLY A 232 -6.64 -3.37 -9.81
N GLY A 233 -7.87 -3.79 -10.10
CA GLY A 233 -8.25 -4.62 -11.23
C GLY A 233 -8.28 -3.84 -12.55
N ALA A 234 -8.52 -4.55 -13.65
CA ALA A 234 -8.57 -3.93 -14.98
C ALA A 234 -9.59 -2.77 -15.07
N THR A 235 -10.78 -2.97 -14.54
CA THR A 235 -11.87 -1.98 -14.61
C THR A 235 -11.61 -0.75 -13.74
N GLU A 236 -11.05 -0.94 -12.54
CA GLU A 236 -10.67 0.14 -11.65
C GLU A 236 -9.56 1.00 -12.27
N ILE A 237 -8.58 0.37 -12.92
CA ILE A 237 -7.51 1.07 -13.63
C ILE A 237 -8.06 1.85 -14.83
N MET A 238 -8.96 1.23 -15.63
CA MET A 238 -9.58 1.90 -16.77
C MET A 238 -10.47 3.08 -16.36
N ASP A 239 -11.16 2.99 -15.21
CA ASP A 239 -11.94 4.11 -14.65
C ASP A 239 -11.06 5.33 -14.31
N VAL A 240 -9.83 5.10 -13.87
CA VAL A 240 -8.84 6.16 -13.61
C VAL A 240 -8.26 6.71 -14.93
N LEU A 241 -7.84 5.81 -15.85
CA LEU A 241 -7.24 6.20 -17.13
C LEU A 241 -8.21 6.92 -18.06
N GLY A 242 -9.49 6.61 -17.94
CA GLY A 242 -10.51 7.04 -18.88
C GLY A 242 -10.51 6.25 -20.19
N LYS A 243 -11.52 6.48 -21.02
CA LYS A 243 -11.79 5.71 -22.24
C LYS A 243 -10.67 5.82 -23.26
N GLU A 244 -10.26 7.06 -23.58
CA GLU A 244 -9.30 7.32 -24.66
C GLU A 244 -7.94 6.67 -24.39
N GLU A 245 -7.40 6.87 -23.19
CA GLU A 245 -6.09 6.34 -22.81
C GLU A 245 -6.14 4.81 -22.68
N SER A 246 -7.20 4.23 -22.11
CA SER A 246 -7.39 2.78 -22.00
C SER A 246 -7.39 2.12 -23.39
N ILE A 247 -8.16 2.66 -24.32
CA ILE A 247 -8.22 2.15 -25.72
C ILE A 247 -6.88 2.30 -26.42
N ALA A 248 -6.20 3.44 -26.26
CA ALA A 248 -4.87 3.66 -26.86
C ALA A 248 -3.85 2.63 -26.36
N ARG A 249 -3.84 2.32 -25.05
CA ARG A 249 -2.94 1.32 -24.47
C ARG A 249 -3.26 -0.09 -24.94
N ILE A 250 -4.54 -0.46 -25.07
CA ILE A 250 -4.95 -1.76 -25.61
C ILE A 250 -4.51 -1.91 -27.06
N LYS A 251 -4.66 -0.88 -27.90
CA LYS A 251 -4.19 -0.86 -29.31
C LYS A 251 -2.68 -1.07 -29.40
N LYS A 252 -1.90 -0.36 -28.60
CA LYS A 252 -0.43 -0.55 -28.54
C LYS A 252 -0.05 -1.97 -28.08
N ALA A 253 -0.79 -2.53 -27.14
CA ALA A 253 -0.56 -3.90 -26.68
C ALA A 253 -0.85 -4.94 -27.78
N ILE A 254 -1.89 -4.74 -28.59
CA ILE A 254 -2.19 -5.55 -29.77
C ILE A 254 -1.03 -5.50 -30.75
N GLU A 255 -0.57 -4.28 -31.14
CA GLU A 255 0.58 -4.09 -32.02
C GLU A 255 1.83 -4.79 -31.49
N LYS A 256 2.10 -4.69 -30.18
CA LYS A 256 3.24 -5.36 -29.54
C LYS A 256 3.15 -6.89 -29.64
N LEU A 257 1.95 -7.46 -29.47
CA LEU A 257 1.74 -8.91 -29.58
C LEU A 257 1.78 -9.40 -31.04
N GLU A 258 1.46 -8.57 -32.03
CA GLU A 258 1.52 -8.91 -33.46
C GLU A 258 2.95 -8.87 -34.03
N THR A 259 3.81 -8.01 -33.49
CA THR A 259 5.19 -7.82 -33.99
C THR A 259 6.21 -8.79 -33.42
N ARG A 260 5.77 -9.83 -32.75
CA ARG A 260 6.59 -10.85 -32.08
C ARG A 260 7.13 -11.95 -33.02
#